data_bf635109553e0f66ea7ede4e484ed7de
#
_entry.id   bf635109553e0f66ea7ede4e484ed7de
#
_cell.length_a   1.000
_cell.length_b   1.000
_cell.length_c   1.000
_cell.angle_alpha   90.00
_cell.angle_beta   90.00
_cell.angle_gamma   90.00
#
_symmetry.space_group_name_H-M   'P 1'
#
loop_
_entity.id
_entity.type
_entity.pdbx_description
1 polymer ?
#
loop_
_entity_poly.entity_id
_entity_poly.type
_entity_poly.pdbx_seq_one_letter_code
_entity_poly.pdbx_strand_id
1 'polypeptide(L)'
;EQNFDLSKLFLNKEGKQAKGAEEAKVTIEYTNNPSWLMVKALPAISNPDEEDAISLMSAIYANTITNHVQKHLSLENLTQESIRLQNQVEKLKKLQNPDGSFSWWKGMKGSRYMTTSVAEMMVRLNAIAGVQKSTARMLTSAIDYLSWQTAQEVREMKKQEEKKQKVNPSEQALHYLYILSMDGRKMKQNLEADKAYLLEKMSKMTGDFSIYGKARAAVVLARNSQQNAAYREKAGEYLQSVNEYAVYREEMGRYYDTRKALYSWRNYKIPTQVSVIEAMQMLKPNDKQTIEELQRWLLMSKRTQVWDTPVNTVDAVYAFMKGNESNWNRKAENAVLKLDGKLLPMPQDSTTLGYVKTERPGKASKLSIDKKSDYTSWGAVYAEFKQPISEIGSMESGIKVRRVIVPAESESKGNAQVGEKVKVTLIITADRDYDFVQITDKRAACLEPVNQLSGYQWSIGCYVSPRDHATNFYFDRLSKGKHIVEMEYYVDRKGDYQSGTCTAECTYSPEFGGRTETYELKVNN
;
A
#
# COMPACT_ATOMS: atom_id res chain seq x y z
N GLU A 1 18.91 16.65 -15.96
CA GLU A 1 19.34 15.31 -16.36
C GLU A 1 19.77 14.52 -15.15
N GLN A 2 19.32 13.27 -15.05
CA GLN A 2 19.70 12.34 -14.00
C GLN A 2 20.26 11.06 -14.63
N ASN A 3 21.36 10.54 -14.05
CA ASN A 3 22.07 9.39 -14.56
C ASN A 3 22.08 8.26 -13.51
N PHE A 4 21.82 7.04 -13.97
CA PHE A 4 21.80 5.84 -13.16
C PHE A 4 22.84 4.84 -13.67
N ASP A 5 23.73 4.39 -12.80
CA ASP A 5 24.69 3.32 -13.08
C ASP A 5 23.99 1.96 -12.93
N LEU A 6 23.91 1.22 -14.01
CA LEU A 6 23.29 -0.10 -14.08
C LEU A 6 24.30 -1.24 -14.00
N SER A 7 25.61 -0.94 -14.00
CA SER A 7 26.67 -1.95 -14.05
C SER A 7 26.56 -2.99 -12.92
N LYS A 8 26.13 -2.56 -11.73
CA LYS A 8 25.96 -3.42 -10.57
C LYS A 8 24.91 -4.51 -10.75
N LEU A 9 23.95 -4.33 -11.66
CA LEU A 9 22.89 -5.34 -11.93
C LEU A 9 23.46 -6.61 -12.57
N PHE A 10 24.65 -6.56 -13.15
CA PHE A 10 25.26 -7.63 -13.94
C PHE A 10 26.50 -8.25 -13.28
N LEU A 11 26.66 -8.04 -11.97
CA LEU A 11 27.80 -8.60 -11.24
C LEU A 11 27.44 -9.96 -10.60
N ASN A 12 28.44 -10.84 -10.54
CA ASN A 12 28.36 -12.10 -9.79
C ASN A 12 28.71 -11.89 -8.30
N LYS A 13 28.72 -12.98 -7.51
CA LYS A 13 29.08 -12.96 -6.07
C LYS A 13 30.48 -12.40 -5.77
N GLU A 14 31.39 -12.42 -6.73
CA GLU A 14 32.76 -11.91 -6.57
C GLU A 14 32.91 -10.44 -7.00
N GLY A 15 31.82 -9.79 -7.40
CA GLY A 15 31.83 -8.43 -7.93
C GLY A 15 32.39 -8.32 -9.36
N LYS A 16 32.54 -9.45 -10.05
CA LYS A 16 32.94 -9.50 -11.45
C LYS A 16 31.71 -9.61 -12.34
N GLN A 17 31.86 -9.31 -13.63
CA GLN A 17 30.76 -9.49 -14.59
C GLN A 17 30.28 -10.95 -14.57
N ALA A 18 28.95 -11.12 -14.40
CA ALA A 18 28.33 -12.43 -14.37
C ALA A 18 28.37 -13.10 -15.74
N LYS A 19 28.62 -14.40 -15.80
CA LYS A 19 28.44 -15.19 -17.01
C LYS A 19 26.97 -15.14 -17.44
N GLY A 20 26.72 -14.92 -18.71
CA GLY A 20 25.35 -14.77 -19.25
C GLY A 20 24.79 -13.35 -19.20
N ALA A 21 25.51 -12.38 -18.58
CA ALA A 21 25.08 -10.98 -18.58
C ALA A 21 24.96 -10.36 -19.98
N GLU A 22 25.73 -10.86 -20.95
CA GLU A 22 25.64 -10.42 -22.37
C GLU A 22 24.31 -10.81 -23.02
N GLU A 23 23.68 -11.90 -22.56
CA GLU A 23 22.38 -12.38 -23.02
C GLU A 23 21.23 -11.88 -22.14
N ALA A 24 21.48 -10.89 -21.30
CA ALA A 24 20.49 -10.33 -20.41
C ALA A 24 19.33 -9.71 -21.20
N LYS A 25 18.17 -9.69 -20.54
CA LYS A 25 17.04 -8.86 -20.94
C LYS A 25 16.91 -7.73 -19.91
N VAL A 26 16.98 -6.49 -20.37
CA VAL A 26 16.79 -5.30 -19.55
C VAL A 26 15.39 -4.75 -19.79
N THR A 27 14.59 -4.69 -18.75
CA THR A 27 13.26 -4.08 -18.76
C THR A 27 13.33 -2.74 -18.06
N ILE A 28 12.85 -1.69 -18.73
CA ILE A 28 12.79 -0.32 -18.20
C ILE A 28 11.34 0.08 -18.13
N GLU A 29 10.90 0.45 -16.94
CA GLU A 29 9.59 1.05 -16.68
C GLU A 29 9.78 2.49 -16.26
N TYR A 30 8.98 3.40 -16.81
CA TYR A 30 9.02 4.81 -16.48
C TYR A 30 7.64 5.43 -16.58
N THR A 31 7.32 6.34 -15.67
CA THR A 31 6.15 7.21 -15.77
C THR A 31 6.48 8.61 -15.27
N ASN A 32 6.06 9.61 -16.00
CA ASN A 32 6.14 11.00 -15.57
C ASN A 32 4.87 11.46 -14.82
N ASN A 33 3.89 10.57 -14.68
CA ASN A 33 2.64 10.84 -13.96
C ASN A 33 2.28 9.68 -13.01
N PRO A 34 2.77 9.70 -11.76
CA PRO A 34 2.48 8.65 -10.79
C PRO A 34 0.98 8.56 -10.44
N SER A 35 0.19 9.64 -10.62
CA SER A 35 -1.26 9.60 -10.40
C SER A 35 -1.96 8.60 -11.33
N TRP A 36 -1.40 8.34 -12.51
CA TRP A 36 -1.91 7.32 -13.42
C TRP A 36 -1.85 5.90 -12.86
N LEU A 37 -0.81 5.59 -12.09
CA LEU A 37 -0.69 4.30 -11.42
C LEU A 37 -1.81 4.09 -10.40
N MET A 38 -2.36 5.19 -9.85
CA MET A 38 -3.53 5.16 -8.96
C MET A 38 -4.82 4.89 -9.72
N VAL A 39 -5.00 5.53 -10.88
CA VAL A 39 -6.17 5.30 -11.75
C VAL A 39 -6.23 3.84 -12.20
N LYS A 40 -5.10 3.20 -12.47
CA LYS A 40 -5.02 1.76 -12.79
C LYS A 40 -5.49 0.82 -11.67
N ALA A 41 -5.65 1.31 -10.44
CA ALA A 41 -6.22 0.52 -9.34
C ALA A 41 -7.76 0.48 -9.37
N LEU A 42 -8.40 1.44 -10.03
CA LEU A 42 -9.86 1.57 -10.04
C LEU A 42 -10.61 0.38 -10.65
N PRO A 43 -10.17 -0.25 -11.76
CA PRO A 43 -10.86 -1.40 -12.34
C PRO A 43 -11.08 -2.55 -11.36
N ALA A 44 -10.14 -2.78 -10.43
CA ALA A 44 -10.23 -3.90 -9.49
C ALA A 44 -11.34 -3.74 -8.45
N ILE A 45 -11.80 -2.51 -8.17
CA ILE A 45 -12.92 -2.24 -7.26
C ILE A 45 -14.18 -1.78 -7.99
N SER A 46 -14.16 -1.67 -9.32
CA SER A 46 -15.26 -1.16 -10.13
C SER A 46 -16.44 -2.12 -10.28
N ASN A 47 -16.20 -3.42 -10.07
CA ASN A 47 -17.21 -4.47 -10.17
C ASN A 47 -17.01 -5.49 -9.04
N PRO A 48 -17.51 -5.20 -7.83
CA PRO A 48 -17.31 -6.06 -6.67
C PRO A 48 -18.13 -7.35 -6.78
N ASP A 49 -17.57 -8.45 -6.26
CA ASP A 49 -18.27 -9.73 -6.15
C ASP A 49 -19.37 -9.68 -5.06
N GLU A 50 -19.13 -8.92 -4.00
CA GLU A 50 -20.08 -8.69 -2.91
C GLU A 50 -20.68 -7.28 -3.00
N GLU A 51 -22.00 -7.20 -2.80
CA GLU A 51 -22.77 -5.96 -2.95
C GLU A 51 -23.17 -5.35 -1.60
N ASP A 52 -22.23 -5.32 -0.65
CA ASP A 52 -22.38 -4.54 0.57
C ASP A 52 -22.23 -3.02 0.29
N ALA A 53 -22.63 -2.19 1.26
CA ALA A 53 -22.65 -0.73 1.05
C ALA A 53 -21.27 -0.12 0.79
N ILE A 54 -20.19 -0.64 1.40
CA ILE A 54 -18.82 -0.17 1.17
C ILE A 54 -18.35 -0.56 -0.22
N SER A 55 -18.55 -1.82 -0.61
CA SER A 55 -18.14 -2.34 -1.91
C SER A 55 -18.88 -1.64 -3.05
N LEU A 56 -20.19 -1.40 -2.91
CA LEU A 56 -20.98 -0.64 -3.88
C LEU A 56 -20.53 0.83 -3.98
N MET A 57 -20.29 1.50 -2.85
CA MET A 57 -19.82 2.90 -2.89
C MET A 57 -18.42 3.00 -3.48
N SER A 58 -17.54 2.06 -3.18
CA SER A 58 -16.19 2.00 -3.77
C SER A 58 -16.26 1.81 -5.29
N ALA A 59 -17.20 0.98 -5.76
CA ALA A 59 -17.44 0.77 -7.20
C ALA A 59 -18.00 2.03 -7.88
N ILE A 60 -18.95 2.72 -7.24
CA ILE A 60 -19.48 4.01 -7.72
C ILE A 60 -18.35 5.04 -7.81
N TYR A 61 -17.49 5.10 -6.77
CA TYR A 61 -16.30 5.96 -6.77
C TYR A 61 -15.40 5.65 -7.95
N ALA A 62 -15.02 4.38 -8.13
CA ALA A 62 -14.12 3.94 -9.19
C ALA A 62 -14.67 4.26 -10.59
N ASN A 63 -15.91 3.90 -10.88
CA ASN A 63 -16.52 4.13 -12.18
C ASN A 63 -16.70 5.63 -12.46
N THR A 64 -17.06 6.44 -11.45
CA THR A 64 -17.20 7.89 -11.61
C THR A 64 -15.86 8.56 -11.89
N ILE A 65 -14.79 8.18 -11.15
CA ILE A 65 -13.43 8.71 -11.38
C ILE A 65 -12.92 8.30 -12.76
N THR A 66 -13.11 7.03 -13.14
CA THR A 66 -12.72 6.55 -14.48
C THR A 66 -13.40 7.39 -15.57
N ASN A 67 -14.71 7.60 -15.48
CA ASN A 67 -15.44 8.43 -16.43
C ASN A 67 -14.96 9.89 -16.41
N HIS A 68 -14.65 10.43 -15.25
CA HIS A 68 -14.10 11.78 -15.10
C HIS A 68 -12.76 11.94 -15.81
N VAL A 69 -11.84 10.99 -15.61
CA VAL A 69 -10.53 10.95 -16.27
C VAL A 69 -10.66 10.75 -17.78
N GLN A 70 -11.52 9.83 -18.24
CA GLN A 70 -11.75 9.58 -19.66
C GLN A 70 -12.29 10.82 -20.40
N LYS A 71 -13.22 11.55 -19.79
CA LYS A 71 -13.74 12.82 -20.36
C LYS A 71 -12.63 13.86 -20.56
N HIS A 72 -11.71 13.98 -19.60
CA HIS A 72 -10.57 14.90 -19.69
C HIS A 72 -9.57 14.49 -20.78
N LEU A 73 -9.49 13.20 -21.08
CA LEU A 73 -8.59 12.65 -22.09
C LEU A 73 -9.25 12.56 -23.48
N SER A 74 -10.52 12.96 -23.63
CA SER A 74 -11.30 12.85 -24.87
C SER A 74 -11.39 11.41 -25.39
N LEU A 75 -11.40 10.42 -24.50
CA LEU A 75 -11.56 9.00 -24.84
C LEU A 75 -13.06 8.67 -24.86
N GLU A 76 -13.60 8.35 -26.03
CA GLU A 76 -15.02 8.00 -26.19
C GLU A 76 -15.24 6.50 -26.02
N ASN A 77 -15.92 6.08 -24.91
CA ASN A 77 -16.66 4.81 -24.80
C ASN A 77 -17.56 4.79 -23.54
N LEU A 78 -18.61 5.62 -23.52
CA LEU A 78 -19.36 5.95 -22.29
C LEU A 78 -20.65 5.15 -22.04
N THR A 79 -21.15 4.33 -22.97
CA THR A 79 -22.52 3.80 -22.88
C THR A 79 -22.72 2.63 -21.93
N GLN A 80 -21.83 1.65 -21.91
CA GLN A 80 -21.95 0.49 -20.99
C GLN A 80 -21.59 0.82 -19.55
N GLU A 81 -20.62 1.70 -19.34
CA GLU A 81 -20.20 2.13 -18.00
C GLU A 81 -21.27 3.00 -17.31
N SER A 82 -22.03 3.79 -18.06
CA SER A 82 -23.12 4.59 -17.50
C SER A 82 -24.26 3.74 -16.95
N ILE A 83 -24.63 2.64 -17.61
CA ILE A 83 -25.67 1.70 -17.16
C ILE A 83 -25.22 0.97 -15.88
N ARG A 84 -23.96 0.52 -15.84
CA ARG A 84 -23.40 -0.13 -14.66
C ARG A 84 -23.42 0.81 -13.45
N LEU A 85 -22.98 2.04 -13.62
CA LEU A 85 -22.96 3.05 -12.57
C LEU A 85 -24.37 3.33 -12.03
N GLN A 86 -25.36 3.48 -12.90
CA GLN A 86 -26.75 3.66 -12.50
C GLN A 86 -27.28 2.49 -11.67
N ASN A 87 -27.00 1.25 -12.09
CA ASN A 87 -27.39 0.05 -11.36
C ASN A 87 -26.74 -0.01 -9.96
N GLN A 88 -25.46 0.35 -9.85
CA GLN A 88 -24.76 0.39 -8.57
C GLN A 88 -25.34 1.45 -7.63
N VAL A 89 -25.69 2.62 -8.15
CA VAL A 89 -26.36 3.70 -7.39
C VAL A 89 -27.73 3.22 -6.88
N GLU A 90 -28.55 2.57 -7.71
CA GLU A 90 -29.86 2.05 -7.29
C GLU A 90 -29.72 0.91 -6.26
N LYS A 91 -28.70 0.06 -6.36
CA LYS A 91 -28.40 -0.96 -5.34
C LYS A 91 -27.99 -0.33 -4.03
N LEU A 92 -27.08 0.65 -4.04
CA LEU A 92 -26.64 1.36 -2.85
C LEU A 92 -27.81 2.08 -2.15
N LYS A 93 -28.71 2.70 -2.91
CA LYS A 93 -29.90 3.38 -2.40
C LYS A 93 -30.82 2.42 -1.62
N LYS A 94 -30.91 1.15 -2.03
CA LYS A 94 -31.70 0.12 -1.32
C LYS A 94 -31.08 -0.30 0.03
N LEU A 95 -29.82 0.04 0.28
CA LEU A 95 -29.12 -0.20 1.55
C LEU A 95 -29.20 1.00 2.51
N GLN A 96 -29.74 2.14 2.06
CA GLN A 96 -30.01 3.28 2.92
C GLN A 96 -31.37 3.14 3.60
N ASN A 97 -31.37 3.18 4.93
CA ASN A 97 -32.57 3.12 5.75
C ASN A 97 -33.34 4.48 5.73
N PRO A 98 -34.61 4.49 6.14
CA PRO A 98 -35.41 5.72 6.20
C PRO A 98 -34.84 6.81 7.11
N ASP A 99 -34.05 6.44 8.13
CA ASP A 99 -33.36 7.36 9.04
C ASP A 99 -32.07 7.95 8.45
N GLY A 100 -31.71 7.58 7.21
CA GLY A 100 -30.51 8.02 6.50
C GLY A 100 -29.28 7.15 6.74
N SER A 101 -29.32 6.20 7.67
CA SER A 101 -28.20 5.28 7.92
C SER A 101 -28.03 4.27 6.79
N PHE A 102 -26.80 3.81 6.58
CA PHE A 102 -26.50 2.67 5.72
C PHE A 102 -26.35 1.38 6.55
N SER A 103 -26.92 0.29 6.04
CA SER A 103 -26.73 -1.06 6.55
C SER A 103 -25.68 -1.81 5.72
N TRP A 104 -25.09 -2.87 6.29
CA TRP A 104 -24.18 -3.75 5.55
C TRP A 104 -24.89 -4.40 4.37
N TRP A 105 -26.01 -5.04 4.67
CA TRP A 105 -26.84 -5.77 3.71
C TRP A 105 -28.30 -5.32 3.85
N LYS A 106 -29.05 -5.55 2.80
CA LYS A 106 -30.48 -5.21 2.78
C LYS A 106 -31.24 -5.88 3.93
N GLY A 107 -32.00 -5.09 4.68
CA GLY A 107 -32.81 -5.55 5.81
C GLY A 107 -32.06 -5.58 7.16
N MET A 108 -30.78 -5.27 7.18
CA MET A 108 -30.02 -5.13 8.44
C MET A 108 -30.24 -3.74 9.05
N LYS A 109 -30.03 -3.64 10.37
CA LYS A 109 -30.02 -2.36 11.08
C LYS A 109 -28.90 -1.48 10.57
N GLY A 110 -29.15 -0.18 10.48
CA GLY A 110 -28.17 0.82 10.11
C GLY A 110 -26.97 0.86 11.05
N SER A 111 -25.80 1.12 10.49
CA SER A 111 -24.53 1.18 11.20
C SER A 111 -23.93 2.58 11.05
N ARG A 112 -23.56 3.21 12.19
CA ARG A 112 -22.85 4.50 12.17
C ARG A 112 -21.54 4.37 11.40
N TYR A 113 -20.82 3.26 11.54
CA TYR A 113 -19.58 2.98 10.82
C TYR A 113 -19.78 2.94 9.30
N MET A 114 -20.78 2.15 8.84
CA MET A 114 -21.08 2.06 7.41
C MET A 114 -21.49 3.40 6.84
N THR A 115 -22.35 4.12 7.54
CA THR A 115 -22.83 5.44 7.12
C THR A 115 -21.68 6.45 7.02
N THR A 116 -20.76 6.46 7.99
CA THR A 116 -19.58 7.29 7.98
C THR A 116 -18.66 6.96 6.80
N SER A 117 -18.36 5.67 6.58
CA SER A 117 -17.48 5.24 5.50
C SER A 117 -18.04 5.59 4.11
N VAL A 118 -19.33 5.33 3.90
CA VAL A 118 -20.01 5.65 2.64
C VAL A 118 -20.06 7.17 2.41
N ALA A 119 -20.43 7.95 3.42
CA ALA A 119 -20.49 9.41 3.33
C ALA A 119 -19.10 10.03 3.09
N GLU A 120 -18.05 9.50 3.71
CA GLU A 120 -16.67 9.96 3.51
C GLU A 120 -16.22 9.70 2.05
N MET A 121 -16.51 8.54 1.49
CA MET A 121 -16.24 8.25 0.08
C MET A 121 -17.01 9.18 -0.85
N MET A 122 -18.27 9.50 -0.53
CA MET A 122 -19.09 10.44 -1.34
C MET A 122 -18.50 11.87 -1.34
N VAL A 123 -18.09 12.40 -0.19
CA VAL A 123 -17.51 13.75 -0.14
C VAL A 123 -16.14 13.82 -0.82
N ARG A 124 -15.35 12.74 -0.74
CA ARG A 124 -14.07 12.62 -1.46
C ARG A 124 -14.28 12.55 -2.97
N LEU A 125 -15.29 11.80 -3.41
CA LEU A 125 -15.67 11.75 -4.82
C LEU A 125 -16.07 13.14 -5.33
N ASN A 126 -16.92 13.84 -4.57
CA ASN A 126 -17.35 15.20 -4.91
C ASN A 126 -16.19 16.20 -4.97
N ALA A 127 -15.17 16.02 -4.14
CA ALA A 127 -13.98 16.87 -4.12
C ALA A 127 -13.10 16.73 -5.38
N ILE A 128 -13.18 15.60 -6.08
CA ILE A 128 -12.41 15.34 -7.31
C ILE A 128 -13.26 15.57 -8.54
N ALA A 129 -14.43 14.93 -8.62
CA ALA A 129 -15.26 14.86 -9.82
C ALA A 129 -16.44 15.87 -9.82
N GLY A 130 -16.50 16.75 -8.81
CA GLY A 130 -17.64 17.65 -8.59
C GLY A 130 -18.84 16.94 -7.94
N VAL A 131 -19.85 17.72 -7.57
CA VAL A 131 -21.03 17.20 -6.87
C VAL A 131 -21.79 16.20 -7.74
N GLN A 132 -21.94 14.96 -7.26
CA GLN A 132 -22.62 13.88 -7.96
C GLN A 132 -24.13 13.93 -7.67
N LYS A 133 -24.93 14.33 -8.68
CA LYS A 133 -26.40 14.43 -8.54
C LYS A 133 -27.05 13.11 -8.13
N SER A 134 -26.53 11.98 -8.61
CA SER A 134 -27.04 10.63 -8.34
C SER A 134 -26.95 10.22 -6.87
N THR A 135 -25.94 10.70 -6.13
CA THR A 135 -25.72 10.38 -4.72
C THR A 135 -26.00 11.53 -3.75
N ALA A 136 -26.28 12.74 -4.25
CA ALA A 136 -26.43 13.95 -3.45
C ALA A 136 -27.52 13.81 -2.35
N ARG A 137 -28.68 13.22 -2.69
CA ARG A 137 -29.76 13.00 -1.72
C ARG A 137 -29.38 11.98 -0.65
N MET A 138 -28.71 10.90 -1.05
CA MET A 138 -28.22 9.88 -0.12
C MET A 138 -27.19 10.48 0.86
N LEU A 139 -26.27 11.30 0.36
CA LEU A 139 -25.30 12.00 1.20
C LEU A 139 -25.97 12.94 2.20
N THR A 140 -27.02 13.68 1.77
CA THR A 140 -27.78 14.55 2.67
C THR A 140 -28.40 13.75 3.82
N SER A 141 -29.12 12.68 3.50
CA SER A 141 -29.75 11.83 4.54
C SER A 141 -28.70 11.17 5.45
N ALA A 142 -27.54 10.76 4.91
CA ALA A 142 -26.46 10.21 5.72
C ALA A 142 -25.87 11.24 6.69
N ILE A 143 -25.65 12.48 6.24
CA ILE A 143 -25.17 13.57 7.11
C ILE A 143 -26.22 13.90 8.17
N ASP A 144 -27.51 13.92 7.86
CA ASP A 144 -28.56 14.15 8.85
C ASP A 144 -28.55 13.07 9.95
N TYR A 145 -28.42 11.79 9.58
CA TYR A 145 -28.27 10.70 10.52
C TYR A 145 -27.01 10.85 11.41
N LEU A 146 -25.85 11.14 10.79
CA LEU A 146 -24.60 11.34 11.50
C LEU A 146 -24.66 12.56 12.43
N SER A 147 -25.35 13.62 12.01
CA SER A 147 -25.57 14.82 12.81
C SER A 147 -26.39 14.49 14.06
N TRP A 148 -27.45 13.70 13.91
CA TRP A 148 -28.25 13.25 15.04
C TRP A 148 -27.43 12.40 16.02
N GLN A 149 -26.65 11.44 15.54
CA GLN A 149 -25.77 10.60 16.35
C GLN A 149 -24.75 11.43 17.12
N THR A 150 -24.13 12.40 16.44
CA THR A 150 -23.13 13.27 17.05
C THR A 150 -23.72 14.23 18.07
N ALA A 151 -24.94 14.73 17.85
CA ALA A 151 -25.67 15.54 18.83
C ALA A 151 -25.98 14.77 20.13
N GLN A 152 -26.22 13.43 20.05
CA GLN A 152 -26.34 12.60 21.24
C GLN A 152 -25.02 12.53 22.01
N GLU A 153 -23.92 12.33 21.31
CA GLU A 153 -22.57 12.30 21.89
C GLU A 153 -22.24 13.62 22.58
N VAL A 154 -22.50 14.76 21.93
CA VAL A 154 -22.26 16.10 22.52
C VAL A 154 -23.09 16.31 23.79
N ARG A 155 -24.35 15.88 23.79
CA ARG A 155 -25.19 15.97 24.99
C ARG A 155 -24.62 15.16 26.15
N GLU A 156 -24.13 13.96 25.87
CA GLU A 156 -23.52 13.12 26.92
C GLU A 156 -22.19 13.73 27.42
N MET A 157 -21.36 14.24 26.51
CA MET A 157 -20.15 14.95 26.88
C MET A 157 -20.44 16.13 27.83
N LYS A 158 -21.44 16.96 27.51
CA LYS A 158 -21.83 18.11 28.36
C LYS A 158 -22.29 17.66 29.75
N LYS A 159 -23.08 16.58 29.86
CA LYS A 159 -23.47 15.99 31.16
C LYS A 159 -22.27 15.49 31.98
N GLN A 160 -21.26 14.92 31.32
CA GLN A 160 -20.03 14.47 31.98
C GLN A 160 -19.21 15.66 32.48
N GLU A 161 -19.16 16.76 31.73
CA GLU A 161 -18.50 18.00 32.16
C GLU A 161 -19.16 18.65 33.38
N GLU A 162 -20.50 18.63 33.45
CA GLU A 162 -21.24 19.08 34.63
C GLU A 162 -20.80 18.28 35.88
N LYS A 163 -20.42 17.01 35.70
CA LYS A 163 -19.84 16.15 36.75
C LYS A 163 -18.33 16.35 36.93
N LYS A 164 -17.73 17.37 36.31
CA LYS A 164 -16.28 17.68 36.33
C LYS A 164 -15.39 16.55 35.77
N GLN A 165 -15.94 15.74 34.87
CA GLN A 165 -15.17 14.72 34.17
C GLN A 165 -14.50 15.31 32.92
N LYS A 166 -13.27 14.87 32.63
CA LYS A 166 -12.59 15.23 31.38
C LYS A 166 -13.29 14.51 30.22
N VAL A 167 -13.66 15.26 29.19
CA VAL A 167 -14.32 14.73 28.00
C VAL A 167 -13.51 15.10 26.75
N ASN A 168 -13.43 14.15 25.82
CA ASN A 168 -12.78 14.33 24.54
C ASN A 168 -13.71 13.85 23.42
N PRO A 169 -13.73 14.50 22.24
CA PRO A 169 -14.43 14.01 21.08
C PRO A 169 -13.97 12.61 20.69
N SER A 170 -14.89 11.74 20.34
CA SER A 170 -14.58 10.41 19.83
C SER A 170 -13.98 10.48 18.42
N GLU A 171 -13.38 9.37 18.00
CA GLU A 171 -12.94 9.20 16.61
C GLU A 171 -14.12 9.29 15.62
N GLN A 172 -15.31 8.89 16.05
CA GLN A 172 -16.53 9.00 15.25
C GLN A 172 -16.96 10.46 15.06
N ALA A 173 -16.86 11.29 16.09
CA ALA A 173 -17.10 12.73 15.98
C ALA A 173 -16.06 13.40 15.06
N LEU A 174 -14.81 12.94 15.11
CA LEU A 174 -13.75 13.41 14.23
C LEU A 174 -14.04 13.10 12.76
N HIS A 175 -14.52 11.91 12.44
CA HIS A 175 -14.94 11.54 11.08
C HIS A 175 -16.13 12.40 10.60
N TYR A 176 -17.10 12.63 11.47
CA TYR A 176 -18.24 13.50 11.16
C TYR A 176 -17.78 14.92 10.83
N LEU A 177 -16.90 15.50 11.64
CA LEU A 177 -16.34 16.83 11.38
C LEU A 177 -15.53 16.89 10.08
N TYR A 178 -14.83 15.80 9.75
CA TYR A 178 -14.12 15.69 8.48
C TYR A 178 -15.09 15.74 7.29
N ILE A 179 -16.17 14.95 7.33
CA ILE A 179 -17.20 14.94 6.29
C ILE A 179 -17.81 16.33 6.12
N LEU A 180 -18.20 16.99 7.22
CA LEU A 180 -18.76 18.35 7.17
C LEU A 180 -17.78 19.36 6.59
N SER A 181 -16.50 19.26 6.94
CA SER A 181 -15.46 20.18 6.44
C SER A 181 -15.23 20.06 4.94
N MET A 182 -15.55 18.91 4.37
CA MET A 182 -15.49 18.67 2.91
C MET A 182 -16.77 19.03 2.18
N ASP A 183 -17.92 18.73 2.77
CA ASP A 183 -19.23 18.97 2.16
C ASP A 183 -19.60 20.46 2.09
N GLY A 184 -19.22 21.23 3.11
CA GLY A 184 -19.36 22.71 3.13
C GLY A 184 -20.81 23.22 3.24
N ARG A 185 -21.80 22.33 3.48
CA ARG A 185 -23.20 22.77 3.61
C ARG A 185 -23.45 23.59 4.85
N LYS A 186 -24.40 24.51 4.75
CA LYS A 186 -24.92 25.22 5.92
C LYS A 186 -25.81 24.29 6.74
N MET A 187 -25.58 24.26 8.04
CA MET A 187 -26.32 23.43 8.99
C MET A 187 -27.33 24.26 9.78
N LYS A 188 -28.26 23.58 10.47
CA LYS A 188 -29.14 24.21 11.45
C LYS A 188 -28.31 24.78 12.60
N GLN A 189 -28.80 25.85 13.23
CA GLN A 189 -28.07 26.60 14.28
C GLN A 189 -27.61 25.71 15.44
N ASN A 190 -28.45 24.77 15.91
CA ASN A 190 -28.08 23.86 16.98
C ASN A 190 -26.95 22.89 16.59
N LEU A 191 -26.89 22.46 15.33
CA LEU A 191 -25.84 21.58 14.82
C LEU A 191 -24.52 22.33 14.58
N GLU A 192 -24.60 23.61 14.19
CA GLU A 192 -23.42 24.49 14.14
C GLU A 192 -22.84 24.73 15.54
N ALA A 193 -23.69 24.86 16.58
CA ALA A 193 -23.23 24.96 17.96
C ALA A 193 -22.55 23.67 18.45
N ASP A 194 -23.06 22.50 18.11
CA ASP A 194 -22.43 21.21 18.43
C ASP A 194 -21.10 21.03 17.68
N LYS A 195 -21.03 21.42 16.43
CA LYS A 195 -19.79 21.45 15.64
C LYS A 195 -18.74 22.38 16.30
N ALA A 196 -19.14 23.59 16.65
CA ALA A 196 -18.24 24.55 17.31
C ALA A 196 -17.73 24.03 18.65
N TYR A 197 -18.59 23.41 19.46
CA TYR A 197 -18.21 22.75 20.71
C TYR A 197 -17.16 21.65 20.51
N LEU A 198 -17.35 20.78 19.54
CA LEU A 198 -16.41 19.70 19.22
C LEU A 198 -15.06 20.24 18.72
N LEU A 199 -15.08 21.25 17.83
CA LEU A 199 -13.86 21.89 17.33
C LEU A 199 -13.08 22.57 18.47
N GLU A 200 -13.78 23.25 19.40
CA GLU A 200 -13.15 23.86 20.57
C GLU A 200 -12.52 22.81 21.47
N LYS A 201 -13.23 21.70 21.77
CA LYS A 201 -12.66 20.59 22.55
C LYS A 201 -11.41 20.03 21.89
N MET A 202 -11.48 19.75 20.59
CA MET A 202 -10.36 19.23 19.82
C MET A 202 -9.15 20.18 19.82
N SER A 203 -9.38 21.49 19.77
CA SER A 203 -8.31 22.48 19.79
C SER A 203 -7.59 22.59 21.16
N LYS A 204 -8.24 22.14 22.23
CA LYS A 204 -7.72 22.16 23.60
C LYS A 204 -7.19 20.81 24.09
N MET A 205 -7.34 19.74 23.28
CA MET A 205 -6.87 18.42 23.67
C MET A 205 -5.35 18.33 23.73
N THR A 206 -4.85 17.57 24.69
CA THR A 206 -3.44 17.24 24.85
C THR A 206 -3.28 15.73 24.93
N GLY A 207 -2.67 15.13 23.90
CA GLY A 207 -2.14 13.78 23.98
C GLY A 207 -3.10 12.58 23.81
N ASP A 208 -4.42 12.79 23.71
CA ASP A 208 -5.40 11.70 23.81
C ASP A 208 -5.80 11.04 22.48
N PHE A 209 -5.32 11.56 21.34
CA PHE A 209 -5.57 10.92 20.05
C PHE A 209 -4.46 9.93 19.66
N SER A 210 -4.84 8.87 18.94
CA SER A 210 -3.91 8.02 18.21
C SER A 210 -3.16 8.82 17.13
N ILE A 211 -2.09 8.25 16.55
CA ILE A 211 -1.38 8.89 15.43
C ILE A 211 -2.36 9.23 14.29
N TYR A 212 -3.27 8.29 13.98
CA TYR A 212 -4.33 8.52 13.00
C TYR A 212 -5.27 9.66 13.41
N GLY A 213 -5.73 9.65 14.66
CA GLY A 213 -6.63 10.67 15.18
C GLY A 213 -6.00 12.06 15.13
N LYS A 214 -4.71 12.20 15.49
CA LYS A 214 -3.95 13.46 15.38
C LYS A 214 -3.84 13.94 13.93
N ALA A 215 -3.52 13.03 12.99
CA ALA A 215 -3.43 13.39 11.57
C ALA A 215 -4.77 13.88 11.02
N ARG A 216 -5.86 13.21 11.38
CA ARG A 216 -7.21 13.59 10.97
C ARG A 216 -7.66 14.89 11.64
N ALA A 217 -7.34 15.10 12.92
CA ALA A 217 -7.62 16.33 13.64
C ALA A 217 -6.89 17.54 13.04
N ALA A 218 -5.64 17.35 12.60
CA ALA A 218 -4.90 18.38 11.88
C ALA A 218 -5.62 18.83 10.62
N VAL A 219 -6.15 17.90 9.81
CA VAL A 219 -6.93 18.21 8.61
C VAL A 219 -8.21 18.98 8.96
N VAL A 220 -8.98 18.50 9.95
CA VAL A 220 -10.26 19.10 10.35
C VAL A 220 -10.07 20.51 10.86
N LEU A 221 -9.10 20.74 11.75
CA LEU A 221 -8.80 22.06 12.30
C LEU A 221 -8.24 23.02 11.24
N ALA A 222 -7.36 22.52 10.35
CA ALA A 222 -6.83 23.34 9.26
C ALA A 222 -7.94 23.83 8.32
N ARG A 223 -8.93 23.00 7.97
CA ARG A 223 -10.08 23.40 7.15
C ARG A 223 -11.00 24.39 7.82
N ASN A 224 -11.11 24.36 9.15
CA ASN A 224 -11.93 25.26 9.92
C ASN A 224 -11.14 26.49 10.46
N SER A 225 -9.88 26.67 10.06
CA SER A 225 -9.00 27.72 10.60
C SER A 225 -9.37 29.15 10.17
N GLN A 226 -10.18 29.32 9.13
CA GLN A 226 -10.72 30.65 8.76
C GLN A 226 -11.62 31.23 9.84
N GLN A 227 -12.25 30.41 10.66
CA GLN A 227 -13.11 30.80 11.76
C GLN A 227 -12.33 31.17 13.03
N ASN A 228 -11.15 30.58 13.22
CA ASN A 228 -10.32 30.81 14.40
C ASN A 228 -8.85 30.46 14.10
N ALA A 229 -7.96 31.45 14.21
CA ALA A 229 -6.52 31.27 13.95
C ALA A 229 -5.86 30.21 14.87
N ALA A 230 -6.33 30.05 16.12
CA ALA A 230 -5.85 29.02 17.04
C ALA A 230 -6.04 27.59 16.50
N TYR A 231 -7.02 27.37 15.62
CA TYR A 231 -7.21 26.07 14.98
C TYR A 231 -6.07 25.74 14.02
N ARG A 232 -5.52 26.73 13.32
CA ARG A 232 -4.37 26.52 12.43
C ARG A 232 -3.10 26.20 13.22
N GLU A 233 -2.88 26.88 14.31
CA GLU A 233 -1.76 26.63 15.21
C GLU A 233 -1.83 25.22 15.78
N LYS A 234 -2.98 24.84 16.33
CA LYS A 234 -3.21 23.50 16.88
C LYS A 234 -3.13 22.39 15.83
N ALA A 235 -3.58 22.64 14.61
CA ALA A 235 -3.40 21.72 13.49
C ALA A 235 -1.90 21.49 13.21
N GLY A 236 -1.10 22.54 13.28
CA GLY A 236 0.37 22.46 13.15
C GLY A 236 1.01 21.62 14.25
N GLU A 237 0.59 21.80 15.53
CA GLU A 237 1.05 20.99 16.67
C GLU A 237 0.72 19.50 16.48
N TYR A 238 -0.51 19.18 16.05
CA TYR A 238 -0.89 17.80 15.78
C TYR A 238 -0.04 17.19 14.66
N LEU A 239 0.17 17.92 13.57
CA LEU A 239 1.01 17.47 12.47
C LEU A 239 2.47 17.25 12.91
N GLN A 240 3.01 18.16 13.72
CA GLN A 240 4.35 18.01 14.28
C GLN A 240 4.44 16.76 15.15
N SER A 241 3.48 16.57 16.07
CA SER A 241 3.43 15.39 16.94
C SER A 241 3.33 14.07 16.14
N VAL A 242 2.59 14.05 15.03
CA VAL A 242 2.55 12.88 14.14
C VAL A 242 3.91 12.66 13.48
N ASN A 243 4.58 13.70 13.03
CA ASN A 243 5.87 13.62 12.36
C ASN A 243 7.00 13.08 13.25
N GLU A 244 6.88 13.14 14.56
CA GLU A 244 7.80 12.49 15.51
C GLU A 244 7.83 10.96 15.38
N TYR A 245 6.77 10.38 14.83
CA TYR A 245 6.66 8.93 14.56
C TYR A 245 6.98 8.57 13.11
N ALA A 246 7.46 9.52 12.32
CA ALA A 246 7.80 9.29 10.92
C ALA A 246 9.03 8.37 10.78
N VAL A 247 8.94 7.43 9.88
CA VAL A 247 10.03 6.58 9.46
C VAL A 247 10.33 6.88 8.00
N TYR A 248 11.60 7.09 7.67
CA TYR A 248 12.04 7.31 6.29
C TYR A 248 12.95 6.17 5.83
N ARG A 249 12.72 5.70 4.60
CA ARG A 249 13.54 4.75 3.87
C ARG A 249 13.69 5.24 2.44
N GLU A 250 14.91 5.21 1.92
CA GLU A 250 15.19 5.73 0.57
C GLU A 250 14.33 5.04 -0.50
N GLU A 251 14.19 3.72 -0.43
CA GLU A 251 13.45 2.91 -1.39
C GLU A 251 11.93 3.06 -1.26
N MET A 252 11.44 3.31 -0.03
CA MET A 252 10.00 3.36 0.26
C MET A 252 9.45 4.77 0.41
N GLY A 253 10.27 5.74 0.75
CA GLY A 253 9.82 7.06 1.18
C GLY A 253 9.49 7.12 2.67
N ARG A 254 8.60 8.03 3.04
CA ARG A 254 8.22 8.36 4.43
C ARG A 254 6.89 7.74 4.80
N TYR A 255 6.82 7.16 6.00
CA TYR A 255 5.60 6.53 6.51
C TYR A 255 5.56 6.57 8.04
N TYR A 256 4.44 6.09 8.61
CA TYR A 256 4.21 6.06 10.05
C TYR A 256 4.03 4.64 10.56
N ASP A 257 4.82 4.25 11.56
CA ASP A 257 4.63 2.96 12.23
C ASP A 257 3.47 3.06 13.24
N THR A 258 2.28 2.70 12.78
CA THR A 258 1.04 2.78 13.56
C THR A 258 0.83 1.61 14.52
N ARG A 259 1.80 0.69 14.66
CA ARG A 259 1.65 -0.50 15.54
C ARG A 259 1.41 -0.14 16.99
N LYS A 260 1.92 0.99 17.48
CA LYS A 260 1.63 1.51 18.83
C LYS A 260 0.20 2.03 18.99
N ALA A 261 -0.52 2.25 17.88
CA ALA A 261 -1.93 2.63 17.88
C ALA A 261 -2.88 1.41 17.83
N LEU A 262 -2.36 0.20 17.89
CA LEU A 262 -3.04 -1.06 17.60
C LEU A 262 -3.75 -1.68 18.80
N TYR A 263 -4.48 -0.93 19.59
CA TYR A 263 -5.57 -1.52 20.36
C TYR A 263 -6.85 -1.70 19.52
N SER A 264 -6.77 -1.42 18.21
CA SER A 264 -7.88 -1.58 17.26
C SER A 264 -7.54 -2.69 16.25
N TRP A 265 -8.50 -3.56 15.95
CA TRP A 265 -8.45 -4.53 14.86
C TRP A 265 -8.39 -3.88 13.46
N ARG A 266 -8.52 -2.56 13.38
CA ARG A 266 -8.42 -1.79 12.13
C ARG A 266 -6.98 -1.50 11.78
N ASN A 267 -6.63 -1.74 10.53
CA ASN A 267 -5.35 -1.29 9.99
C ASN A 267 -5.46 0.17 9.56
N TYR A 268 -4.94 1.08 10.37
CA TYR A 268 -4.96 2.53 10.09
C TYR A 268 -3.75 3.03 9.30
N LYS A 269 -2.91 2.16 8.74
CA LYS A 269 -1.71 2.59 8.01
C LYS A 269 -2.06 3.51 6.85
N ILE A 270 -2.94 3.07 5.94
CA ILE A 270 -3.34 3.86 4.78
C ILE A 270 -4.14 5.11 5.18
N PRO A 271 -5.18 5.05 6.03
CA PRO A 271 -5.89 6.23 6.49
C PRO A 271 -5.01 7.26 7.19
N THR A 272 -4.01 6.83 7.97
CA THR A 272 -3.03 7.74 8.60
C THR A 272 -2.20 8.44 7.53
N GLN A 273 -1.63 7.69 6.61
CA GLN A 273 -0.80 8.21 5.53
C GLN A 273 -1.56 9.25 4.70
N VAL A 274 -2.78 8.92 4.29
CA VAL A 274 -3.66 9.81 3.52
C VAL A 274 -3.98 11.09 4.28
N SER A 275 -4.31 10.97 5.58
CA SER A 275 -4.61 12.14 6.43
C SER A 275 -3.39 13.04 6.60
N VAL A 276 -2.18 12.48 6.70
CA VAL A 276 -0.94 13.27 6.79
C VAL A 276 -0.63 13.95 5.46
N ILE A 277 -0.77 13.26 4.33
CA ILE A 277 -0.60 13.89 3.00
C ILE A 277 -1.52 15.10 2.88
N GLU A 278 -2.79 14.95 3.24
CA GLU A 278 -3.78 16.01 3.19
C GLU A 278 -3.44 17.18 4.14
N ALA A 279 -3.02 16.89 5.38
CA ALA A 279 -2.57 17.89 6.34
C ALA A 279 -1.31 18.64 5.85
N MET A 280 -0.34 17.93 5.26
CA MET A 280 0.87 18.54 4.69
C MET A 280 0.54 19.46 3.52
N GLN A 281 -0.33 19.05 2.62
CA GLN A 281 -0.77 19.88 1.48
C GLN A 281 -1.47 21.16 1.94
N MET A 282 -2.16 21.14 3.09
CA MET A 282 -2.86 22.31 3.63
C MET A 282 -1.98 23.23 4.49
N LEU A 283 -1.11 22.66 5.31
CA LEU A 283 -0.34 23.39 6.32
C LEU A 283 1.09 23.72 5.84
N LYS A 284 1.68 22.86 5.03
CA LYS A 284 3.06 22.96 4.51
C LYS A 284 3.13 22.66 3.00
N PRO A 285 2.36 23.37 2.14
CA PRO A 285 2.28 23.05 0.71
C PRO A 285 3.63 23.23 -0.03
N ASN A 286 4.55 23.99 0.52
CA ASN A 286 5.88 24.22 -0.06
C ASN A 286 6.88 23.09 0.26
N ASP A 287 6.58 22.22 1.20
CA ASP A 287 7.41 21.05 1.52
C ASP A 287 7.07 19.89 0.57
N LYS A 288 7.35 20.11 -0.70
CA LYS A 288 7.08 19.17 -1.79
C LYS A 288 7.79 17.83 -1.57
N GLN A 289 9.04 17.87 -1.08
CA GLN A 289 9.83 16.67 -0.85
C GLN A 289 9.14 15.72 0.13
N THR A 290 8.72 16.21 1.29
CA THR A 290 8.02 15.37 2.28
C THR A 290 6.70 14.82 1.72
N ILE A 291 5.93 15.64 0.98
CA ILE A 291 4.67 15.19 0.36
C ILE A 291 4.96 14.06 -0.66
N GLU A 292 5.98 14.20 -1.49
CA GLU A 292 6.38 13.18 -2.47
C GLU A 292 6.89 11.90 -1.80
N GLU A 293 7.66 12.00 -0.71
CA GLU A 293 8.10 10.85 0.08
C GLU A 293 6.92 10.09 0.68
N LEU A 294 5.91 10.80 1.18
CA LEU A 294 4.67 10.23 1.71
C LEU A 294 3.86 9.54 0.60
N GLN A 295 3.74 10.16 -0.56
CA GLN A 295 3.05 9.60 -1.72
C GLN A 295 3.79 8.37 -2.27
N ARG A 296 5.14 8.38 -2.26
CA ARG A 296 5.96 7.23 -2.65
C ARG A 296 5.64 6.01 -1.80
N TRP A 297 5.62 6.17 -0.47
CA TRP A 297 5.26 5.05 0.40
C TRP A 297 3.86 4.51 0.12
N LEU A 298 2.89 5.41 -0.10
CA LEU A 298 1.53 5.01 -0.40
C LEU A 298 1.46 4.17 -1.68
N LEU A 299 2.21 4.56 -2.73
CA LEU A 299 2.34 3.78 -3.95
C LEU A 299 3.01 2.42 -3.72
N MET A 300 4.13 2.42 -2.97
CA MET A 300 4.88 1.19 -2.66
C MET A 300 4.11 0.23 -1.73
N SER A 301 3.13 0.72 -0.98
CA SER A 301 2.26 -0.10 -0.14
C SER A 301 1.13 -0.80 -0.91
N LYS A 302 0.96 -0.47 -2.18
CA LYS A 302 -0.04 -1.08 -3.05
C LYS A 302 0.30 -2.55 -3.30
N ARG A 303 -0.66 -3.43 -3.07
CA ARG A 303 -0.56 -4.86 -3.35
C ARG A 303 -1.18 -5.14 -4.71
N THR A 304 -0.59 -5.98 -5.53
CA THR A 304 -1.13 -6.29 -6.85
C THR A 304 -1.50 -4.99 -7.62
N GLN A 305 -2.78 -4.78 -7.84
CA GLN A 305 -3.33 -3.58 -8.48
C GLN A 305 -4.08 -2.66 -7.52
N VAL A 306 -4.36 -3.12 -6.29
CA VAL A 306 -5.15 -2.41 -5.27
C VAL A 306 -4.47 -2.48 -3.91
N TRP A 307 -4.94 -1.67 -2.95
CA TRP A 307 -4.63 -1.83 -1.53
C TRP A 307 -5.48 -2.94 -0.92
N ASP A 308 -5.22 -3.26 0.34
CA ASP A 308 -5.80 -4.40 1.06
C ASP A 308 -7.33 -4.36 1.24
N THR A 309 -7.95 -3.19 1.10
CA THR A 309 -9.41 -3.03 1.16
C THR A 309 -9.91 -2.04 0.11
N PRO A 310 -11.19 -2.12 -0.31
CA PRO A 310 -11.79 -1.12 -1.19
C PRO A 310 -11.73 0.30 -0.62
N VAL A 311 -11.92 0.47 0.70
CA VAL A 311 -11.83 1.77 1.39
C VAL A 311 -10.42 2.34 1.27
N ASN A 312 -9.39 1.53 1.55
CA ASN A 312 -8.00 1.97 1.44
C ASN A 312 -7.60 2.30 0.00
N THR A 313 -8.18 1.61 -0.99
CA THR A 313 -8.01 1.94 -2.41
C THR A 313 -8.61 3.32 -2.73
N VAL A 314 -9.84 3.59 -2.29
CA VAL A 314 -10.47 4.91 -2.45
C VAL A 314 -9.66 6.00 -1.76
N ASP A 315 -9.21 5.76 -0.54
CA ASP A 315 -8.40 6.70 0.24
C ASP A 315 -7.09 7.05 -0.49
N ALA A 316 -6.39 6.04 -0.97
CA ALA A 316 -5.12 6.22 -1.68
C ALA A 316 -5.31 6.98 -3.00
N VAL A 317 -6.30 6.61 -3.81
CA VAL A 317 -6.62 7.31 -5.06
C VAL A 317 -6.97 8.77 -4.78
N TYR A 318 -7.78 9.04 -3.75
CA TYR A 318 -8.10 10.39 -3.33
C TYR A 318 -6.85 11.22 -2.98
N ALA A 319 -5.93 10.67 -2.17
CA ALA A 319 -4.72 11.37 -1.75
C ALA A 319 -3.79 11.74 -2.92
N PHE A 320 -3.77 10.94 -3.99
CA PHE A 320 -2.99 11.26 -5.18
C PHE A 320 -3.68 12.23 -6.12
N MET A 321 -4.99 12.13 -6.28
CA MET A 321 -5.74 12.98 -7.21
C MET A 321 -5.97 14.37 -6.63
N LYS A 322 -6.32 14.45 -5.33
CA LYS A 322 -6.51 15.72 -4.62
C LYS A 322 -5.16 16.38 -4.33
N GLY A 323 -5.00 17.61 -4.77
CA GLY A 323 -3.73 18.34 -4.67
C GLY A 323 -2.79 18.15 -5.85
N ASN A 324 -3.07 17.20 -6.74
CA ASN A 324 -2.36 17.00 -8.01
C ASN A 324 -3.26 17.28 -9.22
N GLU A 325 -4.32 18.05 -9.05
CA GLU A 325 -5.33 18.36 -10.09
C GLU A 325 -4.71 18.96 -11.36
N SER A 326 -3.62 19.72 -11.21
CA SER A 326 -2.85 20.22 -12.34
C SER A 326 -1.96 19.18 -13.02
N ASN A 327 -1.59 18.10 -12.33
CA ASN A 327 -0.62 17.12 -12.80
C ASN A 327 -1.25 15.99 -13.61
N TRP A 328 -2.42 15.48 -13.20
CA TRP A 328 -3.09 14.42 -13.95
C TRP A 328 -3.79 14.93 -15.22
N ASN A 329 -4.04 16.24 -15.31
CA ASN A 329 -4.66 16.92 -16.46
C ASN A 329 -3.62 17.54 -17.42
N ARG A 330 -2.32 17.47 -17.11
CA ARG A 330 -1.26 17.96 -17.99
C ARG A 330 -1.00 16.97 -19.11
N LYS A 331 -0.82 17.47 -20.33
CA LYS A 331 -0.18 16.72 -21.42
C LYS A 331 1.18 16.27 -20.90
N ALA A 332 1.46 14.96 -20.95
CA ALA A 332 2.73 14.41 -20.54
C ALA A 332 3.86 15.13 -21.30
N GLU A 333 4.69 15.89 -20.59
CA GLU A 333 5.95 16.35 -21.18
C GLU A 333 6.83 15.13 -21.41
N ASN A 334 7.31 14.95 -22.61
CA ASN A 334 8.15 13.83 -22.97
C ASN A 334 9.50 13.95 -22.28
N ALA A 335 9.74 13.11 -21.27
CA ALA A 335 11.10 12.90 -20.81
C ALA A 335 11.90 12.18 -21.89
N VAL A 336 13.16 12.53 -22.03
CA VAL A 336 14.09 11.86 -22.95
C VAL A 336 14.87 10.81 -22.16
N LEU A 337 14.60 9.53 -22.46
CA LEU A 337 15.31 8.41 -21.86
C LEU A 337 16.37 7.90 -22.83
N LYS A 338 17.60 7.71 -22.35
CA LYS A 338 18.70 7.12 -23.12
C LYS A 338 19.31 5.96 -22.36
N LEU A 339 19.41 4.81 -22.99
CA LEU A 339 20.14 3.65 -22.49
C LEU A 339 21.47 3.53 -23.23
N ASP A 340 22.59 3.63 -22.52
CA ASP A 340 23.94 3.67 -23.08
C ASP A 340 24.10 4.68 -24.25
N GLY A 341 23.50 5.88 -24.07
CA GLY A 341 23.49 6.95 -25.04
C GLY A 341 22.51 6.81 -26.21
N LYS A 342 21.85 5.66 -26.36
CA LYS A 342 20.81 5.42 -27.39
C LYS A 342 19.42 5.83 -26.88
N LEU A 343 18.71 6.58 -27.70
CA LEU A 343 17.36 7.04 -27.40
C LEU A 343 16.41 5.85 -27.23
N LEU A 344 15.65 5.85 -26.13
CA LEU A 344 14.53 4.93 -25.93
C LEU A 344 13.26 5.59 -26.49
N PRO A 345 12.54 4.93 -27.40
CA PRO A 345 11.30 5.48 -27.92
C PRO A 345 10.25 5.58 -26.80
N MET A 346 9.72 6.77 -26.62
CA MET A 346 8.60 7.03 -25.73
C MET A 346 7.30 6.96 -26.56
N PRO A 347 6.25 6.26 -26.08
CA PRO A 347 4.96 6.32 -26.75
C PRO A 347 4.47 7.77 -26.76
N GLN A 348 4.13 8.26 -27.95
CA GLN A 348 3.51 9.58 -28.12
C GLN A 348 1.99 9.54 -27.93
N ASP A 349 1.46 8.37 -27.58
CA ASP A 349 0.04 8.15 -27.43
C ASP A 349 -0.46 8.76 -26.09
N SER A 350 -1.49 9.61 -26.20
CA SER A 350 -2.18 10.19 -25.05
C SER A 350 -2.83 9.15 -24.13
N THR A 351 -3.05 7.93 -24.63
CA THR A 351 -3.70 6.86 -23.86
C THR A 351 -2.78 6.26 -22.80
N THR A 352 -1.44 6.39 -22.94
CA THR A 352 -0.47 5.87 -21.97
C THR A 352 -0.14 6.85 -20.85
N LEU A 353 -0.55 8.12 -20.97
CA LEU A 353 -0.29 9.19 -20.00
C LEU A 353 1.17 9.26 -19.52
N GLY A 354 2.10 8.98 -20.43
CA GLY A 354 3.54 9.01 -20.13
C GLY A 354 4.07 7.79 -19.38
N TYR A 355 3.34 6.67 -19.33
CA TYR A 355 3.89 5.40 -18.89
C TYR A 355 4.55 4.66 -20.06
N VAL A 356 5.73 4.15 -19.79
CA VAL A 356 6.51 3.36 -20.73
C VAL A 356 6.99 2.09 -20.06
N LYS A 357 6.84 0.97 -20.76
CA LYS A 357 7.54 -0.27 -20.47
C LYS A 357 8.25 -0.71 -21.74
N THR A 358 9.57 -0.80 -21.70
CA THR A 358 10.35 -1.25 -22.85
C THR A 358 11.34 -2.34 -22.43
N GLU A 359 11.54 -3.31 -23.31
CA GLU A 359 12.50 -4.39 -23.12
C GLU A 359 13.63 -4.27 -24.15
N ARG A 360 14.85 -4.51 -23.71
CA ARG A 360 16.05 -4.49 -24.55
C ARG A 360 16.89 -5.73 -24.29
N PRO A 361 17.38 -6.40 -25.33
CA PRO A 361 18.34 -7.48 -25.19
C PRO A 361 19.73 -6.90 -24.87
N GLY A 362 20.53 -7.69 -24.18
CA GLY A 362 21.89 -7.35 -23.79
C GLY A 362 21.99 -6.65 -22.44
N LYS A 363 23.20 -6.53 -21.93
CA LYS A 363 23.50 -5.74 -20.74
C LYS A 363 23.40 -4.24 -21.04
N ALA A 364 23.23 -3.46 -20.00
CA ALA A 364 23.25 -2.00 -20.05
C ALA A 364 24.10 -1.44 -18.92
N SER A 365 24.79 -0.35 -19.19
CA SER A 365 25.69 0.28 -18.21
C SER A 365 25.10 1.54 -17.60
N LYS A 366 24.35 2.31 -18.38
CA LYS A 366 23.87 3.63 -17.96
C LYS A 366 22.46 3.91 -18.50
N LEU A 367 21.58 4.34 -17.60
CA LEU A 367 20.31 4.97 -17.95
C LEU A 367 20.41 6.47 -17.67
N SER A 368 20.15 7.30 -18.68
CA SER A 368 20.04 8.76 -18.52
C SER A 368 18.59 9.17 -18.74
N ILE A 369 18.09 10.03 -17.87
CA ILE A 369 16.75 10.61 -17.96
C ILE A 369 16.89 12.12 -17.96
N ASP A 370 16.50 12.76 -19.06
CA ASP A 370 16.42 14.21 -19.18
C ASP A 370 14.96 14.65 -19.17
N LYS A 371 14.58 15.41 -18.16
CA LYS A 371 13.22 15.86 -17.89
C LYS A 371 13.22 17.36 -17.63
N LYS A 372 12.35 18.10 -18.30
CA LYS A 372 12.23 19.55 -18.16
C LYS A 372 11.28 19.98 -17.04
N SER A 373 10.36 19.10 -16.65
CA SER A 373 9.39 19.38 -15.59
C SER A 373 9.98 19.19 -14.20
N ASP A 374 9.44 19.90 -13.23
CA ASP A 374 9.82 19.86 -11.79
C ASP A 374 9.04 18.83 -10.96
N TYR A 375 8.06 18.14 -11.54
CA TYR A 375 7.26 17.13 -10.83
C TYR A 375 7.91 15.74 -10.86
N THR A 376 7.54 14.93 -9.86
CA THR A 376 8.12 13.61 -9.63
C THR A 376 7.80 12.63 -10.76
N SER A 377 8.82 11.94 -11.23
CA SER A 377 8.72 10.79 -12.12
C SER A 377 9.13 9.54 -11.38
N TRP A 378 8.62 8.40 -11.83
CA TRP A 378 8.87 7.11 -11.21
C TRP A 378 9.29 6.10 -12.27
N GLY A 379 10.16 5.20 -11.87
CA GLY A 379 10.58 4.13 -12.77
C GLY A 379 11.33 3.03 -12.04
N ALA A 380 11.56 1.95 -12.79
CA ALA A 380 12.35 0.82 -12.33
C ALA A 380 13.12 0.23 -13.51
N VAL A 381 14.27 -0.37 -13.21
CA VAL A 381 15.06 -1.12 -14.17
C VAL A 381 15.28 -2.52 -13.64
N TYR A 382 14.97 -3.51 -14.46
CA TYR A 382 15.14 -4.92 -14.14
C TYR A 382 16.10 -5.55 -15.13
N ALA A 383 17.05 -6.34 -14.62
CA ALA A 383 17.94 -7.16 -15.42
C ALA A 383 17.64 -8.64 -15.17
N GLU A 384 17.36 -9.38 -16.23
CA GLU A 384 17.07 -10.82 -16.17
C GLU A 384 18.05 -11.57 -17.06
N PHE A 385 18.81 -12.50 -16.50
CA PHE A 385 19.76 -13.33 -17.22
C PHE A 385 20.04 -14.65 -16.51
N LYS A 386 20.59 -15.61 -17.24
CA LYS A 386 20.96 -16.93 -16.71
C LYS A 386 22.45 -16.95 -16.37
N GLN A 387 22.77 -17.55 -15.24
CA GLN A 387 24.17 -17.79 -14.86
C GLN A 387 24.32 -19.16 -14.21
N PRO A 388 25.53 -19.74 -14.16
CA PRO A 388 25.79 -20.98 -13.45
C PRO A 388 25.34 -20.86 -11.99
N ILE A 389 24.70 -21.91 -11.47
CA ILE A 389 24.10 -21.89 -10.13
C ILE A 389 25.15 -21.66 -9.04
N SER A 390 26.37 -22.17 -9.24
CA SER A 390 27.50 -21.98 -8.32
C SER A 390 28.03 -20.54 -8.23
N GLU A 391 27.68 -19.70 -9.21
CA GLU A 391 28.10 -18.28 -9.25
C GLU A 391 27.04 -17.33 -8.67
N ILE A 392 25.87 -17.85 -8.31
CA ILE A 392 24.79 -17.05 -7.73
C ILE A 392 25.18 -16.66 -6.30
N GLY A 393 25.35 -15.36 -6.08
CA GLY A 393 25.62 -14.78 -4.76
C GLY A 393 24.37 -14.58 -3.91
N SER A 394 24.57 -14.39 -2.61
CA SER A 394 23.51 -13.93 -1.73
C SER A 394 23.03 -12.53 -2.12
N MET A 395 21.78 -12.24 -1.84
CA MET A 395 21.16 -10.93 -2.06
C MET A 395 20.24 -10.61 -0.88
N GLU A 396 20.19 -9.35 -0.52
CA GLU A 396 19.34 -8.83 0.54
C GLU A 396 18.72 -7.50 0.08
N SER A 397 17.40 -7.44 0.07
CA SER A 397 16.63 -6.21 -0.16
C SER A 397 15.45 -6.20 0.81
N GLY A 398 15.68 -5.77 2.05
CA GLY A 398 14.70 -5.74 3.13
C GLY A 398 14.45 -7.10 3.80
N ILE A 399 14.61 -8.20 3.09
CA ILE A 399 14.52 -9.55 3.61
C ILE A 399 15.88 -10.24 3.44
N LYS A 400 16.44 -10.71 4.55
CA LYS A 400 17.67 -11.50 4.58
C LYS A 400 17.35 -12.95 4.86
N VAL A 401 17.87 -13.85 4.04
CA VAL A 401 17.75 -15.29 4.27
C VAL A 401 19.13 -15.89 4.49
N ARG A 402 19.25 -16.67 5.57
CA ARG A 402 20.42 -17.49 5.85
C ARG A 402 19.98 -18.94 6.00
N ARG A 403 20.68 -19.85 5.36
CA ARG A 403 20.45 -21.29 5.44
C ARG A 403 21.59 -21.94 6.19
N VAL A 404 21.26 -22.80 7.14
CA VAL A 404 22.20 -23.61 7.91
C VAL A 404 21.80 -25.06 7.73
N ILE A 405 22.76 -25.92 7.44
CA ILE A 405 22.56 -27.35 7.22
C ILE A 405 23.48 -28.10 8.17
N VAL A 406 22.88 -28.97 8.96
CA VAL A 406 23.60 -29.77 9.94
C VAL A 406 23.14 -31.22 9.81
N PRO A 407 24.05 -32.18 9.60
CA PRO A 407 23.73 -33.58 9.76
C PRO A 407 23.24 -33.84 11.18
N ALA A 408 22.16 -34.66 11.33
CA ALA A 408 21.53 -34.84 12.64
C ALA A 408 22.36 -35.66 13.61
N GLU A 409 23.24 -36.53 13.12
CA GLU A 409 23.95 -37.52 13.89
C GLU A 409 25.49 -37.39 13.82
N SER A 410 26.06 -36.57 12.95
CA SER A 410 27.52 -36.41 12.83
C SER A 410 27.97 -34.98 13.13
N GLU A 411 29.03 -34.85 13.93
CA GLU A 411 29.72 -33.57 14.18
C GLU A 411 30.55 -33.08 12.97
N SER A 412 30.58 -33.84 11.86
CA SER A 412 31.36 -33.54 10.67
C SER A 412 30.73 -32.46 9.82
N LYS A 413 31.28 -31.26 9.84
CA LYS A 413 30.90 -30.15 9.00
C LYS A 413 31.03 -30.49 7.50
N GLY A 414 29.91 -30.64 6.80
CA GLY A 414 29.87 -30.66 5.35
C GLY A 414 29.79 -32.03 4.65
N ASN A 415 29.87 -33.15 5.37
CA ASN A 415 29.72 -34.49 4.81
C ASN A 415 28.56 -35.21 5.49
N ALA A 416 27.62 -35.73 4.69
CA ALA A 416 26.52 -36.56 5.15
C ALA A 416 26.69 -38.01 4.70
N GLN A 417 25.99 -38.94 5.35
CA GLN A 417 25.97 -40.36 4.96
C GLN A 417 24.62 -40.77 4.41
N VAL A 418 24.60 -41.74 3.53
CA VAL A 418 23.33 -42.31 3.01
C VAL A 418 22.52 -42.90 4.18
N GLY A 419 21.24 -42.57 4.25
CA GLY A 419 20.32 -42.96 5.31
C GLY A 419 20.31 -42.02 6.52
N GLU A 420 21.26 -41.08 6.61
CA GLU A 420 21.28 -40.08 7.65
C GLU A 420 20.20 -39.03 7.49
N LYS A 421 19.73 -38.43 8.58
CA LYS A 421 18.89 -37.24 8.54
C LYS A 421 19.75 -35.97 8.57
N VAL A 422 19.32 -35.00 7.74
CA VAL A 422 19.91 -33.67 7.69
C VAL A 422 18.87 -32.67 8.14
N LYS A 423 19.24 -31.79 9.05
CA LYS A 423 18.40 -30.67 9.48
C LYS A 423 18.80 -29.41 8.73
N VAL A 424 17.83 -28.81 8.07
CA VAL A 424 17.95 -27.51 7.40
C VAL A 424 17.22 -26.46 8.21
N THR A 425 17.94 -25.43 8.62
CA THR A 425 17.38 -24.27 9.34
C THR A 425 17.47 -23.04 8.46
N LEU A 426 16.32 -22.46 8.13
CA LEU A 426 16.22 -21.16 7.47
C LEU A 426 16.03 -20.07 8.52
N ILE A 427 16.93 -19.11 8.53
CA ILE A 427 16.88 -17.92 9.37
C ILE A 427 16.50 -16.75 8.46
N ILE A 428 15.28 -16.26 8.62
CA ILE A 428 14.71 -15.18 7.83
C ILE A 428 14.67 -13.94 8.71
N THR A 429 15.28 -12.85 8.27
CA THR A 429 15.24 -11.57 8.98
C THR A 429 14.56 -10.56 8.10
N ALA A 430 13.42 -10.01 8.56
CA ALA A 430 12.68 -8.95 7.90
C ALA A 430 12.92 -7.61 8.59
N ASP A 431 13.28 -6.57 7.84
CA ASP A 431 13.53 -5.23 8.38
C ASP A 431 12.23 -4.48 8.72
N ARG A 432 11.11 -4.95 8.20
CA ARG A 432 9.73 -4.46 8.40
C ARG A 432 8.73 -5.59 8.20
N ASP A 433 7.44 -5.28 8.33
CA ASP A 433 6.38 -6.21 7.98
C ASP A 433 6.24 -6.30 6.45
N TYR A 434 6.17 -7.51 5.94
CA TYR A 434 5.92 -7.80 4.53
C TYR A 434 4.67 -8.66 4.39
N ASP A 435 3.91 -8.41 3.33
CA ASP A 435 2.71 -9.20 3.02
C ASP A 435 2.97 -10.09 1.81
N PHE A 436 2.38 -11.28 1.83
CA PHE A 436 2.46 -12.28 0.75
C PHE A 436 3.90 -12.63 0.36
N VAL A 437 4.67 -13.09 1.33
CA VAL A 437 6.04 -13.53 1.11
C VAL A 437 6.06 -15.01 0.79
N GLN A 438 6.63 -15.35 -0.37
CA GLN A 438 6.95 -16.72 -0.73
C GLN A 438 8.43 -16.97 -0.48
N ILE A 439 8.73 -18.06 0.22
CA ILE A 439 10.10 -18.56 0.38
C ILE A 439 10.19 -19.91 -0.34
N THR A 440 11.17 -20.05 -1.22
CA THR A 440 11.44 -21.27 -1.98
C THR A 440 12.83 -21.75 -1.66
N ASP A 441 12.94 -22.84 -0.91
CA ASP A 441 14.22 -23.49 -0.61
C ASP A 441 14.48 -24.63 -1.56
N LYS A 442 15.38 -24.43 -2.52
CA LYS A 442 15.78 -25.45 -3.52
C LYS A 442 16.87 -26.32 -2.91
N ARG A 443 16.54 -27.58 -2.64
CA ARG A 443 17.41 -28.55 -1.99
C ARG A 443 18.33 -29.30 -2.96
N ALA A 444 19.36 -29.94 -2.42
CA ALA A 444 20.18 -30.89 -3.17
C ALA A 444 19.36 -32.13 -3.56
N ALA A 445 19.65 -32.73 -4.71
CA ALA A 445 18.86 -33.84 -5.28
C ALA A 445 18.89 -35.14 -4.46
N CYS A 446 19.82 -35.25 -3.51
CA CYS A 446 19.90 -36.39 -2.59
C CYS A 446 19.09 -36.21 -1.30
N LEU A 447 18.34 -35.12 -1.16
CA LEU A 447 17.59 -34.80 0.05
C LEU A 447 16.10 -34.99 -0.16
N GLU A 448 15.50 -35.96 0.55
CA GLU A 448 14.08 -36.24 0.53
C GLU A 448 13.40 -35.75 1.82
N PRO A 449 12.30 -34.96 1.74
CA PRO A 449 11.62 -34.44 2.92
C PRO A 449 11.11 -35.58 3.84
N VAL A 450 11.41 -35.48 5.14
CA VAL A 450 10.83 -36.41 6.14
C VAL A 450 9.30 -36.18 6.22
N ASN A 451 8.87 -34.94 6.20
CA ASN A 451 7.45 -34.61 6.11
C ASN A 451 7.12 -34.14 4.68
N GLN A 452 6.34 -34.95 3.98
CA GLN A 452 5.93 -34.69 2.60
C GLN A 452 4.55 -34.07 2.46
N LEU A 453 3.83 -33.88 3.59
CA LEU A 453 2.48 -33.33 3.56
C LEU A 453 2.50 -31.81 3.51
N SER A 454 1.73 -31.26 2.57
CA SER A 454 1.47 -29.82 2.52
C SER A 454 0.42 -29.45 3.57
N GLY A 455 0.60 -28.29 4.22
CA GLY A 455 -0.35 -27.83 5.23
C GLY A 455 0.08 -26.54 5.92
N TYR A 456 -0.86 -25.93 6.64
CA TYR A 456 -0.60 -24.75 7.43
C TYR A 456 0.08 -25.12 8.76
N GLN A 457 1.20 -24.48 9.05
CA GLN A 457 1.95 -24.67 10.29
C GLN A 457 1.77 -23.46 11.21
N TRP A 458 0.92 -23.61 12.19
CA TRP A 458 0.52 -22.56 13.13
C TRP A 458 1.69 -22.00 13.95
N SER A 459 2.65 -22.83 14.31
CA SER A 459 3.84 -22.43 15.09
C SER A 459 4.73 -21.44 14.36
N ILE A 460 4.72 -21.46 13.02
CA ILE A 460 5.55 -20.62 12.16
C ILE A 460 4.67 -19.52 11.50
N GLY A 461 3.36 -19.74 11.41
CA GLY A 461 2.42 -18.82 10.76
C GLY A 461 2.48 -18.83 9.24
N CYS A 462 2.75 -19.98 8.63
CA CYS A 462 2.84 -20.11 7.18
C CYS A 462 2.26 -21.43 6.66
N TYR A 463 1.90 -21.43 5.38
CA TYR A 463 1.57 -22.68 4.67
C TYR A 463 2.84 -23.27 4.07
N VAL A 464 3.12 -24.54 4.35
CA VAL A 464 4.29 -25.28 3.86
C VAL A 464 3.88 -26.24 2.76
N SER A 465 4.61 -26.26 1.66
CA SER A 465 4.35 -27.11 0.51
C SER A 465 5.65 -27.74 -0.02
N PRO A 466 6.00 -28.95 0.43
CA PRO A 466 7.09 -29.72 -0.15
C PRO A 466 6.79 -30.08 -1.61
N ARG A 467 7.79 -29.95 -2.47
CA ARG A 467 7.78 -30.31 -3.89
C ARG A 467 9.01 -31.17 -4.19
N ASP A 468 9.08 -31.76 -5.37
CA ASP A 468 10.16 -32.68 -5.76
C ASP A 468 11.57 -32.06 -5.65
N HIS A 469 11.70 -30.79 -5.97
CA HIS A 469 13.01 -30.09 -6.00
C HIS A 469 13.16 -28.97 -4.99
N ALA A 470 12.08 -28.60 -4.29
CA ALA A 470 12.09 -27.48 -3.35
C ALA A 470 11.02 -27.65 -2.26
N THR A 471 11.17 -26.91 -1.17
CA THR A 471 10.09 -26.68 -0.21
C THR A 471 9.68 -25.23 -0.26
N ASN A 472 8.39 -24.98 -0.46
CA ASN A 472 7.82 -23.63 -0.49
C ASN A 472 7.14 -23.30 0.83
N PHE A 473 7.30 -22.06 1.27
CA PHE A 473 6.65 -21.48 2.45
C PHE A 473 5.92 -20.23 2.01
N TYR A 474 4.65 -20.14 2.35
CA TYR A 474 3.79 -19.02 1.99
C TYR A 474 3.32 -18.32 3.26
N PHE A 475 3.78 -17.10 3.44
CA PHE A 475 3.38 -16.21 4.52
C PHE A 475 2.39 -15.18 4.00
N ASP A 476 1.18 -15.15 4.55
CA ASP A 476 0.26 -14.03 4.30
C ASP A 476 0.87 -12.73 4.83
N ARG A 477 1.56 -12.82 5.97
CA ARG A 477 2.29 -11.73 6.57
C ARG A 477 3.56 -12.25 7.25
N LEU A 478 4.70 -11.71 6.86
CA LEU A 478 5.99 -11.89 7.52
C LEU A 478 6.27 -10.64 8.36
N SER A 479 6.16 -10.74 9.68
CA SER A 479 6.38 -9.60 10.57
C SER A 479 7.84 -9.20 10.64
N LYS A 480 8.11 -7.94 11.00
CA LYS A 480 9.46 -7.46 11.28
C LYS A 480 10.13 -8.31 12.36
N GLY A 481 11.35 -8.70 12.12
CA GLY A 481 12.16 -9.46 13.08
C GLY A 481 12.75 -10.73 12.48
N LYS A 482 13.15 -11.64 13.36
CA LYS A 482 13.77 -12.90 13.00
C LYS A 482 12.77 -14.03 13.08
N HIS A 483 12.67 -14.80 12.00
CA HIS A 483 11.85 -16.00 11.89
C HIS A 483 12.75 -17.18 11.62
N ILE A 484 12.46 -18.32 12.25
CA ILE A 484 13.22 -19.55 12.08
C ILE A 484 12.28 -20.63 11.59
N VAL A 485 12.69 -21.29 10.51
CA VAL A 485 11.98 -22.43 9.92
C VAL A 485 12.93 -23.60 9.87
N GLU A 486 12.52 -24.73 10.41
CA GLU A 486 13.33 -25.95 10.46
C GLU A 486 12.66 -27.07 9.68
N MET A 487 13.46 -27.82 8.95
CA MET A 487 13.05 -28.97 8.14
C MET A 487 14.04 -30.10 8.29
N GLU A 488 13.55 -31.33 8.20
CA GLU A 488 14.37 -32.54 8.18
C GLU A 488 14.25 -33.24 6.83
N TYR A 489 15.38 -33.76 6.37
CA TYR A 489 15.48 -34.52 5.12
C TYR A 489 16.27 -35.81 5.37
N TYR A 490 15.87 -36.87 4.66
CA TYR A 490 16.69 -38.07 4.52
C TYR A 490 17.66 -37.88 3.38
N VAL A 491 18.88 -38.41 3.54
CA VAL A 491 19.90 -38.52 2.48
C VAL A 491 19.72 -39.85 1.77
N ASP A 492 19.32 -39.84 0.50
CA ASP A 492 18.90 -41.04 -0.22
C ASP A 492 20.02 -41.70 -1.04
N ARG A 493 21.05 -40.96 -1.48
CA ARG A 493 22.14 -41.53 -2.29
C ARG A 493 23.45 -40.76 -2.20
N LYS A 494 24.56 -41.51 -2.39
CA LYS A 494 25.94 -40.98 -2.39
C LYS A 494 26.22 -40.11 -3.62
N GLY A 495 27.18 -39.19 -3.47
CA GLY A 495 27.71 -38.35 -4.54
C GLY A 495 28.02 -36.94 -4.07
N ASP A 496 28.48 -36.13 -5.01
CA ASP A 496 28.68 -34.69 -4.81
C ASP A 496 27.49 -33.92 -5.41
N TYR A 497 26.79 -33.16 -4.59
CA TYR A 497 25.55 -32.47 -4.97
C TYR A 497 25.68 -30.96 -4.79
N GLN A 498 25.10 -30.23 -5.74
CA GLN A 498 24.93 -28.78 -5.64
C GLN A 498 23.48 -28.47 -5.27
N SER A 499 23.25 -27.75 -4.18
CA SER A 499 21.92 -27.23 -3.87
C SER A 499 21.56 -26.05 -4.78
N GLY A 500 20.28 -25.75 -4.88
CA GLY A 500 19.84 -24.43 -5.33
C GLY A 500 19.95 -23.35 -4.25
N THR A 501 19.52 -22.17 -4.58
CA THR A 501 19.35 -21.06 -3.65
C THR A 501 18.09 -21.23 -2.81
N CYS A 502 18.07 -20.66 -1.61
CA CYS A 502 16.82 -20.33 -0.92
C CYS A 502 16.48 -18.88 -1.24
N THR A 503 15.31 -18.64 -1.84
CA THR A 503 14.83 -17.30 -2.19
C THR A 503 13.63 -16.92 -1.35
N ALA A 504 13.60 -15.71 -0.83
CA ALA A 504 12.42 -15.09 -0.24
C ALA A 504 12.02 -13.90 -1.13
N GLU A 505 10.76 -13.79 -1.49
CA GLU A 505 10.26 -12.78 -2.41
C GLU A 505 8.87 -12.32 -1.98
N CYS A 506 8.65 -11.01 -1.98
CA CYS A 506 7.31 -10.47 -1.87
C CYS A 506 6.60 -10.64 -3.22
N THR A 507 5.56 -11.46 -3.27
CA THR A 507 4.87 -11.83 -4.51
C THR A 507 4.42 -10.62 -5.34
N TYR A 508 4.04 -9.54 -4.68
CA TYR A 508 3.48 -8.34 -5.32
C TYR A 508 4.42 -7.13 -5.30
N SER A 509 5.59 -7.28 -4.70
CA SER A 509 6.64 -6.26 -4.61
C SER A 509 8.00 -6.94 -4.72
N PRO A 510 8.35 -7.46 -5.91
CA PRO A 510 9.52 -8.30 -6.12
C PRO A 510 10.85 -7.59 -5.89
N GLU A 511 10.84 -6.25 -5.78
CA GLU A 511 12.00 -5.46 -5.35
C GLU A 511 12.42 -5.73 -3.91
N PHE A 512 11.52 -6.31 -3.08
CA PHE A 512 11.81 -6.75 -1.72
C PHE A 512 11.95 -8.26 -1.68
N GLY A 513 13.11 -8.69 -1.28
CA GLY A 513 13.41 -10.10 -1.20
C GLY A 513 14.83 -10.37 -0.73
N GLY A 514 15.17 -11.63 -0.70
CA GLY A 514 16.49 -12.09 -0.34
C GLY A 514 16.76 -13.47 -0.91
N ARG A 515 18.01 -13.80 -1.07
CA ARG A 515 18.41 -15.15 -1.45
C ARG A 515 19.71 -15.55 -0.78
N THR A 516 19.87 -16.84 -0.57
CA THR A 516 21.14 -17.43 -0.11
C THR A 516 22.05 -17.73 -1.30
N GLU A 517 23.31 -17.93 -1.01
CA GLU A 517 24.19 -18.66 -1.92
C GLU A 517 23.75 -20.13 -2.02
N THR A 518 24.29 -20.82 -2.98
CA THR A 518 24.21 -22.28 -3.10
C THR A 518 25.23 -22.95 -2.20
N TYR A 519 25.05 -24.22 -1.91
CA TYR A 519 26.04 -25.02 -1.16
C TYR A 519 26.33 -26.34 -1.87
N GLU A 520 27.51 -26.88 -1.60
CA GLU A 520 27.91 -28.24 -1.99
C GLU A 520 27.69 -29.19 -0.82
N LEU A 521 27.05 -30.32 -1.10
CA LEU A 521 26.85 -31.40 -0.15
C LEU A 521 27.53 -32.66 -0.67
N LYS A 522 28.53 -33.16 0.11
CA LYS A 522 29.20 -34.43 -0.17
C LYS A 522 28.54 -35.51 0.65
N VAL A 523 28.10 -36.57 -0.03
CA VAL A 523 27.48 -37.73 0.63
C VAL A 523 28.33 -38.94 0.42
N ASN A 524 28.74 -39.54 1.53
CA ASN A 524 29.50 -40.79 1.59
C ASN A 524 28.55 -41.99 1.77
N ASN A 525 29.10 -43.20 1.62
CA ASN A 525 28.33 -44.43 1.89
C ASN A 525 27.99 -44.56 3.36
#